data_759b521c211dd55ebcb1c9273d379391
#
_entry.id   759b521c211dd55ebcb1c9273d379391
#
_cell.length_a   1.000
_cell.length_b   1.000
_cell.length_c   1.000
_cell.angle_alpha   90.00
_cell.angle_beta   90.00
_cell.angle_gamma   90.00
#
_symmetry.space_group_name_H-M   'P 1'
#
loop_
_entity.id
_entity.type
_entity.pdbx_description
1 polymer ?
#
loop_
_entity_poly.entity_id
_entity_poly.type
_entity_poly.pdbx_seq_one_letter_code
_entity_poly.pdbx_strand_id
1 'polypeptide(L)'
;XXXXAFLEASKEQNPVFMQVYGQSECGPMILRYHRLENLGTVSGRDMGIGLEGYTEARITDAQGNPLPAGENGHIQFLSKGRAVTYYKEDARFQDNVYGAWWDSGDYGCMTPEGTLLLKDQQVDLIEHIDSNLALEDILLDNLDFLSEVVIIRDVNGAPQLIIALADDAEMNWEAWWAMVADLPLLKEAILMAYDVIPRTATMKVQRLKMEAEMKEKNL
;
A
#
# COMPACT_ATOMS: atom_id res chain seq x y z
N UNK A 1 7.09 3.30 12.66
CA UNK A 1 7.29 3.14 13.87
C UNK A 1 7.95 1.82 14.25
N UNK A 2 7.59 0.84 13.92
CA UNK A 2 8.15 -0.39 14.25
C UNK A 2 9.56 -0.60 13.79
N UNK A 3 9.90 -0.26 12.81
CA UNK A 3 11.20 -0.39 12.27
C UNK A 3 12.25 0.39 12.98
N UNK A 4 11.87 1.43 13.35
CA UNK A 4 12.63 2.37 14.07
C UNK A 4 12.95 1.89 15.45
N ALA A 5 11.96 1.59 16.12
CA ALA A 5 12.16 1.08 17.49
C ALA A 5 13.02 -0.19 17.55
N PHE A 6 12.79 -1.11 16.67
CA PHE A 6 13.59 -2.35 16.61
C PHE A 6 15.09 -2.05 16.37
N LEU A 7 15.38 -1.25 15.37
CA LEU A 7 16.77 -0.94 15.02
C LEU A 7 17.48 -0.18 16.15
N GLU A 8 16.80 0.78 16.78
CA GLU A 8 17.34 1.52 17.92
C GLU A 8 17.57 0.63 19.14
N ALA A 9 16.58 -0.22 19.46
CA ALA A 9 16.68 -1.11 20.62
C ALA A 9 17.84 -2.12 20.47
N SER A 10 18.20 -2.45 19.23
CA SER A 10 19.22 -3.46 18.93
C SER A 10 20.52 -2.86 18.36
N LYS A 11 20.70 -1.55 18.46
CA LYS A 11 21.79 -0.82 17.76
C LYS A 11 23.19 -1.37 18.00
N GLU A 12 23.44 -1.93 19.19
CA GLU A 12 24.76 -2.50 19.55
C GLU A 12 25.12 -3.75 18.74
N GLN A 13 24.11 -4.44 18.19
CA GLN A 13 24.29 -5.62 17.34
C GLN A 13 24.33 -5.28 15.83
N ASN A 14 24.33 -3.99 15.48
CA ASN A 14 24.27 -3.53 14.08
C ASN A 14 23.13 -4.21 13.29
N PRO A 15 21.89 -4.08 13.75
CA PRO A 15 20.77 -4.84 13.21
C PRO A 15 20.40 -4.42 11.79
N VAL A 16 19.79 -5.35 11.08
CA VAL A 16 19.20 -5.11 9.75
C VAL A 16 17.72 -5.52 9.80
N PHE A 17 16.85 -4.62 9.39
CA PHE A 17 15.44 -4.95 9.19
C PHE A 17 15.23 -5.20 7.70
N MET A 18 14.77 -6.39 7.34
CA MET A 18 14.51 -6.75 5.95
C MET A 18 13.02 -6.62 5.66
N GLN A 19 12.69 -5.71 4.76
CA GLN A 19 11.34 -5.56 4.22
C GLN A 19 11.24 -6.43 2.97
N VAL A 20 10.18 -7.25 2.90
CA VAL A 20 9.95 -8.16 1.76
C VAL A 20 8.59 -7.83 1.16
N TYR A 21 8.58 -7.59 -0.15
CA TYR A 21 7.35 -7.49 -0.92
C TYR A 21 7.20 -8.77 -1.74
N GLY A 22 6.03 -9.39 -1.65
CA GLY A 22 5.76 -10.64 -2.36
C GLY A 22 4.30 -11.02 -2.33
N GLN A 23 3.98 -12.03 -3.13
CA GLN A 23 2.63 -12.59 -3.25
C GLN A 23 2.71 -14.11 -3.28
N SER A 24 1.59 -14.76 -2.93
CA SER A 24 1.49 -16.23 -2.96
C SER A 24 1.83 -16.81 -4.34
N GLU A 25 1.46 -16.06 -5.39
CA GLU A 25 1.66 -16.48 -6.79
C GLU A 25 3.12 -16.48 -7.23
N CYS A 26 3.95 -15.63 -6.64
CA CYS A 26 5.33 -15.42 -7.09
C CYS A 26 6.39 -15.62 -5.99
N GLY A 27 5.95 -15.77 -4.74
CA GLY A 27 6.86 -15.82 -3.60
C GLY A 27 7.42 -14.44 -3.26
N PRO A 28 8.56 -14.35 -2.58
CA PRO A 28 9.24 -13.08 -2.33
C PRO A 28 9.79 -12.52 -3.64
N MET A 29 9.52 -11.27 -3.92
CA MET A 29 9.86 -10.67 -5.23
C MET A 29 10.85 -9.52 -5.11
N ILE A 30 10.65 -8.65 -4.12
CA ILE A 30 11.44 -7.42 -3.95
C ILE A 30 11.93 -7.38 -2.50
N LEU A 31 13.15 -6.93 -2.29
CA LEU A 31 13.75 -6.78 -0.96
C LEU A 31 14.28 -5.37 -0.76
N ARG A 32 14.13 -4.89 0.47
CA ARG A 32 14.81 -3.69 0.96
C ARG A 32 15.38 -3.96 2.35
N TYR A 33 16.61 -3.53 2.55
CA TYR A 33 17.26 -3.61 3.84
C TYR A 33 17.28 -2.24 4.49
N HIS A 34 16.80 -2.15 5.72
CA HIS A 34 16.82 -0.95 6.53
C HIS A 34 17.85 -1.10 7.65
N ARG A 35 18.68 -0.09 7.81
CA ARG A 35 19.68 0.02 8.88
C ARG A 35 19.51 1.39 9.53
N LEU A 36 20.13 1.57 10.70
CA LEU A 36 20.05 2.86 11.41
C LEU A 36 20.50 4.03 10.53
N GLU A 37 21.56 3.85 9.74
CA GLU A 37 22.11 4.92 8.90
C GLU A 37 21.19 5.35 7.75
N ASN A 38 20.19 4.52 7.36
CA ASN A 38 19.28 4.93 6.29
C ASN A 38 17.84 5.17 6.76
N LEU A 39 17.61 5.16 8.08
CA LEU A 39 16.29 5.50 8.62
C LEU A 39 15.96 6.97 8.31
N GLY A 40 14.73 7.20 7.86
CA GLY A 40 14.25 8.54 7.55
C GLY A 40 14.68 9.08 6.19
N THR A 41 15.60 8.39 5.51
CA THR A 41 16.04 8.81 4.16
C THR A 41 15.33 8.07 3.04
N VAL A 42 14.62 6.98 3.38
CA VAL A 42 13.95 6.12 2.42
C VAL A 42 12.46 6.04 2.79
N SER A 43 11.60 6.25 1.81
CA SER A 43 10.16 6.11 2.00
C SER A 43 9.80 4.69 2.48
N GLY A 44 8.86 4.56 3.39
CA GLY A 44 8.31 3.26 3.79
C GLY A 44 7.64 2.52 2.63
N ARG A 45 7.31 3.23 1.57
CA ARG A 45 6.72 2.65 0.35
C ARG A 45 7.75 2.22 -0.69
N ASP A 46 9.04 2.46 -0.44
CA ASP A 46 10.12 1.98 -1.31
C ASP A 46 10.42 0.52 -0.94
N MET A 47 9.95 -0.39 -1.77
CA MET A 47 10.08 -1.84 -1.55
C MET A 47 11.49 -2.35 -1.84
N GLY A 48 12.32 -1.56 -2.56
CA GLY A 48 13.68 -1.97 -2.91
C GLY A 48 13.81 -2.53 -4.30
N ILE A 49 14.63 -3.57 -4.45
CA ILE A 49 15.01 -4.14 -5.74
C ILE A 49 14.64 -5.62 -5.83
N GLY A 50 14.54 -6.12 -7.05
CA GLY A 50 14.30 -7.54 -7.32
C GLY A 50 15.41 -8.44 -6.82
N LEU A 51 15.07 -9.69 -6.53
CA LEU A 51 16.04 -10.72 -6.15
C LEU A 51 16.88 -11.09 -7.38
N GLU A 52 18.16 -10.78 -7.34
CA GLU A 52 19.07 -10.99 -8.47
C GLU A 52 18.98 -12.41 -9.02
N GLY A 53 18.76 -12.51 -10.33
CA GLY A 53 18.66 -13.78 -11.02
C GLY A 53 17.41 -14.59 -10.72
N TYR A 54 16.49 -14.04 -9.90
CA TYR A 54 15.25 -14.73 -9.52
C TYR A 54 14.00 -13.95 -9.91
N THR A 55 13.96 -12.63 -9.66
CA THR A 55 12.83 -11.79 -10.02
C THR A 55 13.27 -10.51 -10.74
N GLU A 56 12.46 -10.09 -11.70
CA GLU A 56 12.54 -8.78 -12.33
C GLU A 56 11.19 -8.09 -12.18
N ALA A 57 11.20 -6.77 -12.04
CA ALA A 57 9.99 -5.95 -11.96
C ALA A 57 9.94 -4.98 -13.13
N ARG A 58 8.72 -4.68 -13.59
CA ARG A 58 8.49 -3.60 -14.55
C ARG A 58 7.18 -2.91 -14.24
N ILE A 59 7.04 -1.69 -14.74
CA ILE A 59 5.80 -0.92 -14.68
C ILE A 59 5.21 -0.88 -16.06
N THR A 60 3.89 -1.04 -16.19
CA THR A 60 3.21 -1.03 -17.49
C THR A 60 1.96 -0.16 -17.45
N ASP A 61 1.53 0.25 -18.64
CA ASP A 61 0.18 0.80 -18.81
C ASP A 61 -0.87 -0.33 -18.73
N ALA A 62 -2.14 0.03 -18.85
CA ALA A 62 -3.26 -0.95 -18.80
C ALA A 62 -3.24 -1.96 -19.97
N GLN A 63 -2.47 -1.67 -21.03
CA GLN A 63 -2.33 -2.56 -22.18
C GLN A 63 -1.10 -3.47 -22.04
N GLY A 64 -0.32 -3.33 -20.97
CA GLY A 64 0.88 -4.13 -20.72
C GLY A 64 2.15 -3.59 -21.35
N ASN A 65 2.13 -2.38 -21.90
CA ASN A 65 3.34 -1.77 -22.49
C ASN A 65 4.22 -1.17 -21.38
N PRO A 66 5.52 -1.44 -21.38
CA PRO A 66 6.42 -0.91 -20.34
C PRO A 66 6.43 0.62 -20.29
N LEU A 67 6.44 1.17 -19.09
CA LEU A 67 6.55 2.60 -18.82
C LEU A 67 7.96 2.94 -18.31
N PRO A 68 8.44 4.16 -18.59
CA PRO A 68 9.75 4.59 -18.09
C PRO A 68 9.73 4.87 -16.58
N ALA A 69 10.93 4.96 -15.99
CA ALA A 69 11.09 5.29 -14.57
C ALA A 69 10.38 6.61 -14.24
N GLY A 70 9.74 6.65 -13.10
CA GLY A 70 8.98 7.79 -12.59
C GLY A 70 7.51 7.83 -13.02
N GLU A 71 7.13 7.03 -14.02
CA GLU A 71 5.72 6.95 -14.42
C GLU A 71 5.00 5.88 -13.61
N ASN A 72 3.77 6.19 -13.21
CA ASN A 72 2.93 5.29 -12.42
C ASN A 72 2.18 4.31 -13.32
N GLY A 73 2.08 3.07 -12.89
CA GLY A 73 1.36 2.05 -13.65
C GLY A 73 1.21 0.74 -12.89
N HIS A 74 0.80 -0.28 -13.61
CA HIS A 74 0.63 -1.64 -13.09
C HIS A 74 1.99 -2.27 -12.81
N ILE A 75 2.15 -2.87 -11.64
CA ILE A 75 3.39 -3.54 -11.28
C ILE A 75 3.34 -4.98 -11.76
N GLN A 76 4.28 -5.35 -12.61
CA GLN A 76 4.38 -6.72 -13.14
C GLN A 76 5.73 -7.34 -12.77
N PHE A 77 5.72 -8.65 -12.54
CA PHE A 77 6.90 -9.42 -12.15
C PHE A 77 7.16 -10.57 -13.10
N LEU A 78 8.43 -10.75 -13.43
CA LEU A 78 8.95 -11.99 -14.00
C LEU A 78 9.60 -12.73 -12.82
N SER A 79 9.07 -13.87 -12.42
CA SER A 79 9.54 -14.61 -11.25
C SER A 79 9.74 -16.09 -11.58
N LYS A 80 10.90 -16.63 -11.17
CA LYS A 80 11.16 -18.07 -11.26
C LYS A 80 10.29 -18.90 -10.32
N GLY A 81 9.71 -18.24 -9.30
CA GLY A 81 8.81 -18.88 -8.33
C GLY A 81 7.34 -18.79 -8.68
N ARG A 82 7.00 -18.26 -9.88
CA ARG A 82 5.58 -18.07 -10.23
C ARG A 82 4.84 -19.40 -10.26
N ALA A 83 3.66 -19.44 -9.61
CA ALA A 83 2.75 -20.56 -9.66
C ALA A 83 2.37 -20.89 -11.11
N VAL A 84 2.02 -22.14 -11.36
CA VAL A 84 1.61 -22.60 -12.70
C VAL A 84 0.19 -22.17 -13.01
N THR A 85 -0.71 -22.28 -12.03
CA THR A 85 -2.12 -21.89 -12.15
C THR A 85 -2.79 -21.97 -10.78
N TYR A 86 -4.05 -21.52 -10.70
CA TYR A 86 -4.92 -21.75 -9.54
C TYR A 86 -5.70 -23.06 -9.73
N TYR A 87 -5.76 -23.86 -8.68
CA TYR A 87 -6.49 -25.13 -8.72
C TYR A 87 -7.96 -24.88 -9.05
N LYS A 88 -8.42 -25.47 -10.18
CA LYS A 88 -9.80 -25.32 -10.70
C LYS A 88 -10.22 -23.90 -11.08
N GLU A 89 -9.26 -22.97 -11.17
CA GLU A 89 -9.52 -21.54 -11.46
C GLU A 89 -8.52 -21.00 -12.49
N ASP A 90 -8.17 -21.82 -13.49
CA ASP A 90 -7.15 -21.44 -14.47
C ASP A 90 -7.47 -20.12 -15.20
N ALA A 91 -8.72 -19.91 -15.59
CA ALA A 91 -9.11 -18.67 -16.28
C ALA A 91 -8.76 -17.43 -15.44
N ARG A 92 -9.10 -17.47 -14.15
CA ARG A 92 -8.81 -16.38 -13.21
C ARG A 92 -7.30 -16.15 -13.07
N PHE A 93 -6.50 -17.23 -13.12
CA PHE A 93 -5.03 -17.09 -13.09
C PHE A 93 -4.54 -16.41 -14.36
N GLN A 94 -5.05 -16.85 -15.53
CA GLN A 94 -4.62 -16.34 -16.83
C GLN A 94 -4.95 -14.83 -17.01
N ASP A 95 -5.96 -14.32 -16.34
CA ASP A 95 -6.32 -12.89 -16.38
C ASP A 95 -5.15 -11.99 -15.93
N ASN A 96 -4.23 -12.52 -15.13
CA ASN A 96 -3.07 -11.78 -14.60
C ASN A 96 -1.76 -12.12 -15.34
N VAL A 97 -1.82 -12.95 -16.40
CA VAL A 97 -0.62 -13.40 -17.12
C VAL A 97 -0.41 -12.57 -18.40
N TYR A 98 0.71 -11.90 -18.51
CA TYR A 98 1.13 -11.10 -19.66
C TYR A 98 2.41 -11.71 -20.26
N GLY A 99 2.24 -12.80 -21.01
CA GLY A 99 3.37 -13.59 -21.49
C GLY A 99 4.12 -14.25 -20.34
N ALA A 100 5.38 -13.92 -20.15
CA ALA A 100 6.17 -14.42 -19.01
C ALA A 100 5.92 -13.63 -17.71
N TRP A 101 5.25 -12.49 -17.79
CA TRP A 101 5.06 -11.56 -16.67
C TRP A 101 3.74 -11.83 -15.94
N TRP A 102 3.74 -11.57 -14.64
CA TRP A 102 2.59 -11.68 -13.74
C TRP A 102 2.19 -10.28 -13.28
N ASP A 103 0.95 -9.89 -13.50
CA ASP A 103 0.41 -8.63 -12.96
C ASP A 103 0.06 -8.86 -11.48
N SER A 104 0.66 -8.08 -10.62
CA SER A 104 0.50 -8.23 -9.17
C SER A 104 -0.85 -7.73 -8.65
N GLY A 105 -1.57 -6.92 -9.43
CA GLY A 105 -2.75 -6.20 -8.97
C GLY A 105 -2.40 -4.95 -8.16
N ASP A 106 -1.11 -4.64 -8.03
CA ASP A 106 -0.63 -3.45 -7.33
C ASP A 106 -0.20 -2.36 -8.33
N TYR A 107 -0.11 -1.13 -7.85
CA TYR A 107 0.15 0.07 -8.64
C TYR A 107 1.33 0.83 -8.02
N GLY A 108 2.20 1.35 -8.88
CA GLY A 108 3.39 2.04 -8.40
C GLY A 108 4.29 2.50 -9.53
N CYS A 109 5.54 2.80 -9.23
CA CYS A 109 6.52 3.21 -10.25
C CYS A 109 7.91 2.69 -9.91
N MET A 110 8.78 2.63 -10.93
CA MET A 110 10.22 2.41 -10.70
C MET A 110 10.88 3.78 -10.52
N THR A 111 11.75 3.90 -9.52
CA THR A 111 12.56 5.13 -9.37
C THR A 111 13.67 5.15 -10.41
N PRO A 112 14.27 6.33 -10.66
CA PRO A 112 15.46 6.39 -11.54
C PRO A 112 16.62 5.52 -11.05
N GLU A 113 16.69 5.23 -9.76
CA GLU A 113 17.70 4.37 -9.14
C GLU A 113 17.38 2.88 -9.28
N GLY A 114 16.20 2.55 -9.85
CA GLY A 114 15.79 1.17 -10.10
C GLY A 114 15.12 0.49 -8.91
N THR A 115 14.61 1.24 -7.92
CA THR A 115 13.83 0.66 -6.84
C THR A 115 12.33 0.78 -7.13
N LEU A 116 11.54 -0.12 -6.54
CA LEU A 116 10.09 -0.15 -6.72
C LEU A 116 9.40 0.66 -5.62
N LEU A 117 8.64 1.68 -6.02
CA LEU A 117 7.76 2.43 -5.11
C LEU A 117 6.34 1.88 -5.24
N LEU A 118 5.85 1.29 -4.17
CA LEU A 118 4.47 0.81 -4.08
C LEU A 118 3.55 1.98 -3.72
N LYS A 119 2.51 2.20 -4.49
CA LYS A 119 1.54 3.28 -4.23
C LYS A 119 0.20 2.75 -3.70
N ASP A 120 -0.43 1.85 -4.42
CA ASP A 120 -1.76 1.35 -4.06
C ASP A 120 -2.00 -0.04 -4.65
N GLN A 121 -3.16 -0.62 -4.35
CA GLN A 121 -3.69 -1.71 -5.17
C GLN A 121 -4.46 -1.10 -6.34
N GLN A 122 -4.43 -1.74 -7.50
CA GLN A 122 -5.11 -1.25 -8.70
C GLN A 122 -6.60 -1.02 -8.45
N VAL A 123 -7.23 -1.89 -7.67
CA VAL A 123 -8.67 -1.81 -7.36
C VAL A 123 -9.01 -0.66 -6.40
N ASP A 124 -8.02 -0.12 -5.69
CA ASP A 124 -8.22 0.95 -4.70
C ASP A 124 -7.94 2.36 -5.26
N LEU A 125 -7.51 2.47 -6.52
CA LEU A 125 -7.16 3.78 -7.12
C LEU A 125 -8.37 4.73 -7.11
N ILE A 126 -8.15 5.95 -6.64
CA ILE A 126 -9.18 7.00 -6.59
C ILE A 126 -8.71 8.17 -7.44
N GLU A 127 -9.60 8.69 -8.28
CA GLU A 127 -9.29 9.81 -9.16
C GLU A 127 -8.80 11.02 -8.34
N HIS A 128 -7.74 11.63 -8.80
CA HIS A 128 -7.08 12.82 -8.20
C HIS A 128 -6.29 12.53 -6.92
N ILE A 129 -6.15 11.27 -6.50
CA ILE A 129 -5.25 10.89 -5.41
C ILE A 129 -4.10 10.08 -6.01
N ASP A 130 -2.87 10.56 -5.79
CA ASP A 130 -1.66 9.88 -6.31
C ASP A 130 -1.38 8.56 -5.59
N SER A 131 -1.65 8.52 -4.28
CA SER A 131 -1.53 7.30 -3.47
C SER A 131 -2.35 7.42 -2.19
N ASN A 132 -3.35 6.56 -2.05
CA ASN A 132 -4.14 6.45 -0.82
C ASN A 132 -3.24 6.04 0.34
N LEU A 133 -2.41 5.03 0.12
CA LEU A 133 -1.52 4.50 1.15
C LEU A 133 -0.53 5.56 1.67
N ALA A 134 -0.01 6.41 0.78
CA ALA A 134 0.91 7.48 1.19
C ALA A 134 0.21 8.53 2.05
N LEU A 135 -1.03 8.89 1.69
CA LEU A 135 -1.83 9.84 2.49
C LEU A 135 -2.20 9.25 3.85
N GLU A 136 -2.59 7.97 3.88
CA GLU A 136 -2.89 7.26 5.13
C GLU A 136 -1.67 7.25 6.06
N ASP A 137 -0.49 6.95 5.51
CA ASP A 137 0.77 6.97 6.28
C ASP A 137 1.05 8.37 6.84
N ILE A 138 0.88 9.43 6.02
CA ILE A 138 1.10 10.82 6.45
C ILE A 138 0.21 11.15 7.65
N LEU A 139 -1.08 10.81 7.56
CA LEU A 139 -2.02 11.10 8.64
C LEU A 139 -1.68 10.32 9.91
N LEU A 140 -1.39 9.02 9.77
CA LEU A 140 -1.04 8.17 10.93
C LEU A 140 0.29 8.56 11.59
N ASP A 141 1.27 9.00 10.80
CA ASP A 141 2.59 9.38 11.34
C ASP A 141 2.57 10.72 12.07
N ASN A 142 1.61 11.58 11.75
CA ASN A 142 1.56 12.95 12.29
C ASN A 142 0.44 13.17 13.31
N LEU A 143 -0.53 12.27 13.41
CA LEU A 143 -1.69 12.41 14.32
C LEU A 143 -1.74 11.20 15.27
N ASP A 144 -1.08 11.35 16.41
CA ASP A 144 -0.88 10.27 17.39
C ASP A 144 -2.16 9.77 18.06
N PHE A 145 -3.26 10.50 17.94
CA PHE A 145 -4.57 10.09 18.43
C PHE A 145 -5.29 9.12 17.48
N LEU A 146 -4.72 8.82 16.31
CA LEU A 146 -5.31 7.88 15.34
C LEU A 146 -4.65 6.50 15.45
N SER A 147 -5.47 5.45 15.37
CA SER A 147 -4.99 4.05 15.28
C SER A 147 -5.12 3.51 13.86
N GLU A 148 -6.02 4.08 13.05
CA GLU A 148 -6.23 3.65 11.68
C GLU A 148 -6.76 4.80 10.84
N VAL A 149 -6.32 4.84 9.59
CA VAL A 149 -6.85 5.73 8.55
C VAL A 149 -7.05 4.88 7.30
N VAL A 150 -8.23 4.97 6.69
CA VAL A 150 -8.54 4.25 5.45
C VAL A 150 -9.24 5.21 4.50
N ILE A 151 -8.75 5.32 3.28
CA ILE A 151 -9.41 6.10 2.22
C ILE A 151 -10.16 5.12 1.30
N ILE A 152 -11.44 5.35 1.14
CA ILE A 152 -12.32 4.55 0.26
C ILE A 152 -13.07 5.50 -0.70
N ARG A 153 -13.77 4.94 -1.65
CA ARG A 153 -14.67 5.72 -2.52
C ARG A 153 -16.06 5.79 -1.88
N ASP A 154 -16.63 7.00 -1.86
CA ASP A 154 -18.02 7.20 -1.48
C ASP A 154 -18.97 6.70 -2.60
N VAL A 155 -20.26 6.93 -2.45
CA VAL A 155 -21.28 6.50 -3.42
C VAL A 155 -21.11 7.16 -4.81
N ASN A 156 -20.41 8.29 -4.87
CA ASN A 156 -20.16 9.05 -6.09
C ASN A 156 -18.76 8.80 -6.67
N GLY A 157 -17.97 7.95 -6.02
CA GLY A 157 -16.59 7.65 -6.42
C GLY A 157 -15.56 8.63 -5.85
N ALA A 158 -15.99 9.59 -5.02
CA ALA A 158 -15.08 10.57 -4.41
C ALA A 158 -14.39 9.99 -3.17
N PRO A 159 -13.19 10.49 -2.82
CA PRO A 159 -12.48 9.96 -1.66
C PRO A 159 -13.19 10.28 -0.34
N GLN A 160 -13.43 9.26 0.45
CA GLN A 160 -14.03 9.33 1.78
C GLN A 160 -13.06 8.77 2.81
N LEU A 161 -12.74 9.56 3.83
CA LEU A 161 -11.87 9.13 4.93
C LEU A 161 -12.68 8.41 6.01
N ILE A 162 -12.16 7.27 6.43
CA ILE A 162 -12.60 6.54 7.62
C ILE A 162 -11.42 6.59 8.59
N ILE A 163 -11.67 6.98 9.84
CA ILE A 163 -10.61 7.04 10.86
C ILE A 163 -11.05 6.30 12.12
N ALA A 164 -10.10 5.66 12.77
CA ALA A 164 -10.29 5.08 14.10
C ALA A 164 -9.34 5.74 15.08
N LEU A 165 -9.82 6.00 16.28
CA LEU A 165 -9.01 6.59 17.34
C LEU A 165 -8.18 5.50 18.04
N ALA A 166 -7.03 5.89 18.56
CA ALA A 166 -6.23 5.04 19.42
C ALA A 166 -6.96 4.80 20.76
N ASP A 167 -6.58 3.75 21.47
CA ASP A 167 -7.20 3.40 22.75
C ASP A 167 -7.12 4.59 23.72
N ASP A 168 -8.26 4.93 24.31
CA ASP A 168 -8.42 6.04 25.26
C ASP A 168 -8.11 7.44 24.67
N ALA A 169 -7.92 7.57 23.35
CA ALA A 169 -7.71 8.86 22.73
C ALA A 169 -9.04 9.57 22.39
N GLU A 170 -9.01 10.89 22.40
CA GLU A 170 -10.11 11.74 21.95
C GLU A 170 -9.72 12.46 20.67
N MET A 171 -10.71 12.77 19.84
CA MET A 171 -10.49 13.47 18.57
C MET A 171 -9.99 14.90 18.82
N ASN A 172 -8.81 15.18 18.30
CA ASN A 172 -8.23 16.54 18.31
C ASN A 172 -8.55 17.24 16.99
N TRP A 173 -9.68 17.93 16.95
CA TRP A 173 -10.16 18.60 15.74
C TRP A 173 -9.23 19.72 15.26
N GLU A 174 -8.53 20.40 16.18
CA GLU A 174 -7.60 21.47 15.80
C GLU A 174 -6.42 20.88 15.01
N ALA A 175 -5.79 19.84 15.54
CA ALA A 175 -4.68 19.13 14.87
C ALA A 175 -5.16 18.52 13.54
N TRP A 176 -6.35 17.92 13.54
CA TRP A 176 -6.95 17.34 12.34
C TRP A 176 -7.09 18.38 11.22
N TRP A 177 -7.77 19.50 11.51
CA TRP A 177 -8.02 20.53 10.49
C TRP A 177 -6.72 21.17 9.99
N ALA A 178 -5.74 21.32 10.88
CA ALA A 178 -4.41 21.83 10.48
C ALA A 178 -3.73 20.85 9.52
N MET A 179 -3.84 19.54 9.80
CA MET A 179 -3.19 18.51 8.98
C MET A 179 -3.82 18.36 7.60
N VAL A 180 -5.15 18.39 7.51
CA VAL A 180 -5.85 18.20 6.23
C VAL A 180 -6.02 19.48 5.42
N ALA A 181 -5.58 20.64 5.92
CA ALA A 181 -5.79 21.94 5.27
C ALA A 181 -5.24 22.00 3.84
N ASP A 182 -4.10 21.35 3.61
CA ASP A 182 -3.43 21.33 2.32
C ASP A 182 -3.72 20.04 1.51
N LEU A 183 -4.61 19.18 2.03
CA LEU A 183 -5.00 17.94 1.36
C LEU A 183 -6.36 18.15 0.70
N PRO A 184 -6.42 18.29 -0.62
CA PRO A 184 -7.70 18.48 -1.30
C PRO A 184 -8.60 17.24 -1.13
N LEU A 185 -9.88 17.43 -1.02
CA LEU A 185 -10.92 16.39 -1.01
C LEU A 185 -11.03 15.56 0.26
N LEU A 186 -10.15 15.73 1.25
CA LEU A 186 -10.16 14.95 2.49
C LEU A 186 -10.77 15.75 3.66
N LYS A 187 -11.92 16.41 3.43
CA LYS A 187 -12.46 17.36 4.40
C LYS A 187 -13.21 16.72 5.56
N GLU A 188 -14.00 15.72 5.29
CA GLU A 188 -14.85 15.09 6.31
C GLU A 188 -14.43 13.65 6.55
N ALA A 189 -14.11 13.35 7.80
CA ALA A 189 -13.76 11.99 8.20
C ALA A 189 -14.92 11.35 8.96
N ILE A 190 -15.18 10.09 8.68
CA ILE A 190 -16.14 9.29 9.42
C ILE A 190 -15.38 8.54 10.51
N LEU A 191 -15.76 8.77 11.77
CA LEU A 191 -15.20 8.02 12.89
C LEU A 191 -15.84 6.63 12.95
N MET A 192 -14.99 5.61 13.02
CA MET A 192 -15.41 4.22 13.10
C MET A 192 -14.56 3.50 14.14
N ALA A 193 -15.16 2.64 14.96
CA ALA A 193 -14.38 1.86 15.92
C ALA A 193 -13.43 0.91 15.18
N TYR A 194 -12.22 0.76 15.66
CA TYR A 194 -11.15 -0.03 15.02
C TYR A 194 -11.62 -1.46 14.68
N ASP A 195 -12.35 -2.09 15.61
CA ASP A 195 -12.84 -3.46 15.46
C ASP A 195 -14.01 -3.61 14.48
N VAL A 196 -14.63 -2.50 14.08
CA VAL A 196 -15.73 -2.48 13.10
C VAL A 196 -15.17 -2.42 11.66
N ILE A 197 -13.93 -1.93 11.49
CA ILE A 197 -13.29 -1.87 10.16
C ILE A 197 -13.07 -3.30 9.64
N PRO A 198 -13.69 -3.68 8.52
CA PRO A 198 -13.60 -5.06 8.03
C PRO A 198 -12.19 -5.43 7.57
N ARG A 199 -11.71 -6.59 8.02
CA ARG A 199 -10.36 -7.07 7.73
C ARG A 199 -10.37 -8.53 7.28
N THR A 200 -9.32 -8.90 6.56
CA THR A 200 -9.06 -10.29 6.22
C THR A 200 -8.51 -11.03 7.46
N ALA A 201 -8.39 -12.34 7.36
CA ALA A 201 -7.74 -13.15 8.41
C ALA A 201 -6.27 -12.74 8.67
N THR A 202 -5.64 -12.06 7.70
CA THR A 202 -4.27 -11.54 7.81
C THR A 202 -4.23 -10.06 8.20
N MET A 203 -5.36 -9.53 8.71
CA MET A 203 -5.53 -8.16 9.22
C MET A 203 -5.47 -7.05 8.17
N LYS A 204 -5.48 -7.37 6.87
CA LYS A 204 -5.57 -6.35 5.83
C LYS A 204 -6.98 -5.77 5.73
N VAL A 205 -7.10 -4.46 5.66
CA VAL A 205 -8.38 -3.76 5.49
C VAL A 205 -9.04 -4.16 4.16
N GLN A 206 -10.35 -4.45 4.20
CA GLN A 206 -11.15 -4.82 3.03
C GLN A 206 -11.90 -3.60 2.50
N ARG A 207 -11.21 -2.71 1.76
CA ARG A 207 -11.78 -1.45 1.26
C ARG A 207 -13.06 -1.65 0.45
N LEU A 208 -13.04 -2.57 -0.51
CA LEU A 208 -14.23 -2.84 -1.35
C LEU A 208 -15.45 -3.27 -0.53
N LYS A 209 -15.22 -4.01 0.56
CA LYS A 209 -16.31 -4.39 1.46
C LYS A 209 -16.86 -3.16 2.20
N MET A 210 -15.97 -2.28 2.67
CA MET A 210 -16.38 -1.02 3.30
C MET A 210 -17.21 -0.16 2.34
N GLU A 211 -16.73 0.00 1.10
CA GLU A 211 -17.46 0.74 0.06
C GLU A 211 -18.87 0.18 -0.17
N ALA A 212 -18.98 -1.16 -0.24
CA ALA A 212 -20.28 -1.81 -0.42
C ALA A 212 -21.21 -1.54 0.78
N GLU A 213 -20.70 -1.67 2.00
CA GLU A 213 -21.48 -1.43 3.22
C GLU A 213 -21.92 0.05 3.35
N MET A 214 -21.05 0.99 2.94
CA MET A 214 -21.39 2.43 2.95
C MET A 214 -22.49 2.73 1.94
N LYS A 215 -22.40 2.15 0.74
CA LYS A 215 -23.44 2.30 -0.28
C LYS A 215 -24.80 1.80 0.22
N GLU A 216 -24.83 0.67 0.92
CA GLU A 216 -26.07 0.12 1.48
C GLU A 216 -26.69 1.04 2.54
N LYS A 217 -25.86 1.79 3.28
CA LYS A 217 -26.30 2.71 4.32
C LYS A 217 -26.58 4.13 3.79
N ASN A 218 -26.36 4.39 2.51
CA ASN A 218 -26.45 5.71 1.86
C ASN A 218 -25.54 6.76 2.54
N LEU A 219 -24.34 6.34 2.91
CA LEU A 219 -23.32 7.20 3.53
C LEU A 219 -22.19 7.51 2.53
#